data_a07179650b5f0e7e6a75c51e1db74f60
#
_entry.id   a07179650b5f0e7e6a75c51e1db74f60
#
_cell.length_a   1.000
_cell.length_b   1.000
_cell.length_c   1.000
_cell.angle_alpha   90.00
_cell.angle_beta   90.00
_cell.angle_gamma   90.00
#
_symmetry.space_group_name_H-M   'P 1'
#
loop_
_entity.id
_entity.type
_entity.pdbx_description
1 polymer ?
#
loop_
_entity_poly.entity_id
_entity_poly.type
_entity_poly.pdbx_seq_one_letter_code
_entity_poly.pdbx_strand_id
1 'polypeptide(L)'
;KYDFHRRSFEKISNFTTPRRYRKPVRASSGSPGATWFNIGDGAVRIPASSGSGRRRVPNANIANFMTKLSVNINKIAVVRNSRGGNLPDVVRAALDIERFGAEGITVHPRPDARHIRYEDVRNLKRVLATEFNIEGNPIPSFVDLVLEVVPTQVTLVPDAHDAITSNAGWDTLANRGFLTEVTARFHEKGIRVSVFVDPDPAMVAGAKACGADRVELYTEAYAREYPAGAEAALAPYLAAAEEARRQGLGLNAGHDLNLENLRFFVSRIPWTDEVSIGHALICDALYYGLENTVQLYKRELR
;
A
#
# COMPACT_ATOMS: atom_id res chain seq x y z
N LYS A 1 6.77 -10.62 44.80
CA LYS A 1 8.13 -11.20 44.68
C LYS A 1 8.20 -11.88 43.33
N TYR A 2 8.73 -11.21 42.35
CA TYR A 2 9.07 -11.79 41.05
C TYR A 2 10.59 -11.65 40.89
N ASP A 3 11.23 -12.80 40.79
CA ASP A 3 12.68 -12.94 40.60
C ASP A 3 13.01 -12.72 39.12
N PHE A 4 13.84 -11.72 38.82
CA PHE A 4 14.32 -11.39 37.49
C PHE A 4 15.65 -12.09 37.25
N HIS A 5 15.67 -13.21 36.54
CA HIS A 5 16.90 -13.86 36.10
C HIS A 5 17.62 -13.03 35.05
N ARG A 6 18.76 -12.48 35.46
CA ARG A 6 19.84 -11.99 34.59
C ARG A 6 20.27 -13.08 33.63
N ARG A 7 20.13 -12.84 32.32
CA ARG A 7 20.92 -13.56 31.30
C ARG A 7 21.75 -12.55 30.49
N SER A 8 22.99 -12.88 30.46
CA SER A 8 24.20 -12.23 29.98
C SER A 8 24.07 -11.58 28.60
N PHE A 9 24.48 -10.32 28.53
CA PHE A 9 24.94 -9.66 27.32
C PHE A 9 26.40 -10.10 27.04
N GLU A 10 26.59 -10.94 26.06
CA GLU A 10 27.89 -11.12 25.40
C GLU A 10 27.68 -11.42 23.92
N LYS A 11 28.48 -10.69 23.12
CA LYS A 11 28.69 -10.81 21.66
C LYS A 11 27.82 -9.96 20.71
N ILE A 12 28.21 -8.69 20.63
CA ILE A 12 28.16 -7.98 19.35
C ILE A 12 29.48 -7.23 19.19
N SER A 13 30.47 -7.84 18.59
CA SER A 13 31.63 -7.18 18.03
C SER A 13 31.95 -7.82 16.69
N ASN A 14 31.47 -7.22 15.61
CA ASN A 14 32.06 -7.32 14.26
C ASN A 14 31.36 -6.30 13.34
N PHE A 15 31.74 -5.02 13.53
CA PHE A 15 31.51 -4.00 12.51
C PHE A 15 32.67 -4.06 11.52
N THR A 16 32.43 -4.60 10.35
CA THR A 16 33.34 -4.50 9.20
C THR A 16 33.14 -3.15 8.52
N THR A 17 34.24 -2.44 8.37
CA THR A 17 34.42 -1.14 7.73
C THR A 17 33.83 -1.06 6.31
N PRO A 18 33.28 0.09 5.85
CA PRO A 18 32.71 0.22 4.53
C PRO A 18 33.78 0.26 3.44
N ARG A 19 33.57 -0.54 2.38
CA ARG A 19 34.39 -0.56 1.15
C ARG A 19 34.34 0.81 0.47
N ARG A 20 35.51 1.39 0.22
CA ARG A 20 35.71 2.60 -0.59
C ARG A 20 35.21 2.39 -2.01
N TYR A 21 34.33 3.27 -2.48
CA TYR A 21 33.92 3.40 -3.87
C TYR A 21 35.13 3.80 -4.73
N ARG A 22 35.47 2.98 -5.75
CA ARG A 22 36.36 3.37 -6.83
C ARG A 22 35.55 4.07 -7.93
N LYS A 23 35.98 5.27 -8.34
CA LYS A 23 35.42 6.01 -9.48
C LYS A 23 35.64 5.25 -10.78
N PRO A 24 34.69 5.25 -11.73
CA PRO A 24 34.89 4.65 -13.07
C PRO A 24 35.83 5.54 -13.90
N VAL A 25 36.76 4.86 -14.60
CA VAL A 25 37.66 5.45 -15.57
C VAL A 25 36.88 5.72 -16.86
N ARG A 26 37.00 6.93 -17.43
CA ARG A 26 36.45 7.31 -18.73
C ARG A 26 37.12 6.50 -19.83
N ALA A 27 36.32 5.81 -20.65
CA ALA A 27 36.76 5.24 -21.91
C ALA A 27 36.60 6.27 -23.04
N SER A 28 37.61 6.38 -23.86
CA SER A 28 37.72 7.24 -25.02
C SER A 28 36.86 6.75 -26.20
N SER A 29 36.41 7.71 -27.00
CA SER A 29 35.60 7.60 -28.20
C SER A 29 36.24 6.70 -29.29
N GLY A 30 35.50 5.70 -29.79
CA GLY A 30 35.80 4.94 -30.98
C GLY A 30 34.52 4.56 -31.72
N SER A 31 34.52 4.71 -33.03
CA SER A 31 33.43 4.63 -34.00
C SER A 31 32.59 3.34 -33.98
N PRO A 32 31.34 3.34 -34.54
CA PRO A 32 30.36 2.30 -34.34
C PRO A 32 30.53 1.12 -35.31
N GLY A 33 30.42 -0.10 -34.82
CA GLY A 33 30.20 -1.26 -35.66
C GLY A 33 31.02 -2.49 -35.35
N ALA A 34 30.91 -3.05 -34.15
CA ALA A 34 30.99 -4.50 -33.86
C ALA A 34 31.00 -4.73 -32.35
N THR A 35 30.13 -5.56 -31.85
CA THR A 35 30.11 -5.98 -30.44
C THR A 35 31.00 -7.20 -30.29
N TRP A 36 32.07 -7.10 -29.49
CA TRP A 36 32.95 -8.21 -29.16
C TRP A 36 32.63 -8.73 -27.76
N PHE A 37 32.39 -10.00 -27.64
CA PHE A 37 32.34 -10.70 -26.35
C PHE A 37 33.57 -11.57 -26.18
N ASN A 38 34.31 -11.39 -25.08
CA ASN A 38 35.47 -12.15 -24.73
C ASN A 38 35.06 -13.29 -23.79
N ILE A 39 35.12 -14.52 -24.25
CA ILE A 39 34.95 -15.73 -23.44
C ILE A 39 36.28 -16.55 -23.62
N GLY A 40 37.17 -16.48 -22.61
CA GLY A 40 38.38 -17.30 -22.46
C GLY A 40 38.98 -17.81 -23.76
N ASP A 41 40.18 -17.38 -24.06
CA ASP A 41 41.12 -17.92 -25.11
C ASP A 41 40.50 -18.31 -26.49
N GLY A 42 39.81 -17.37 -27.14
CA GLY A 42 39.37 -17.55 -28.53
C GLY A 42 38.31 -16.57 -28.98
N ALA A 43 38.62 -15.71 -29.95
CA ALA A 43 37.61 -14.79 -30.56
C ALA A 43 36.83 -15.52 -31.64
N VAL A 44 35.51 -15.63 -31.47
CA VAL A 44 34.59 -16.17 -32.49
C VAL A 44 33.81 -15.03 -33.13
N ARG A 45 33.85 -14.94 -34.45
CA ARG A 45 33.11 -13.98 -35.26
C ARG A 45 31.77 -14.58 -35.66
N ILE A 46 30.66 -13.97 -35.20
CA ILE A 46 29.31 -14.36 -35.65
C ILE A 46 28.90 -13.48 -36.82
N PRO A 47 28.52 -14.04 -37.99
CA PRO A 47 28.02 -13.22 -39.10
C PRO A 47 26.65 -12.66 -38.81
N ALA A 48 26.39 -11.42 -39.25
CA ALA A 48 25.09 -10.77 -39.17
C ALA A 48 24.07 -11.55 -40.03
N SER A 49 23.04 -12.08 -39.40
CA SER A 49 21.92 -12.72 -40.11
C SER A 49 21.03 -11.63 -40.73
N SER A 50 20.87 -11.70 -42.03
CA SER A 50 19.93 -10.90 -42.84
C SER A 50 18.48 -11.19 -42.47
N GLY A 51 17.73 -10.13 -42.40
CA GLY A 51 16.37 -9.94 -41.99
C GLY A 51 15.32 -11.01 -42.19
N SER A 52 14.50 -11.18 -41.19
CA SER A 52 13.10 -11.52 -41.30
C SER A 52 12.29 -10.54 -40.45
N GLY A 53 11.31 -9.90 -41.10
CA GLY A 53 10.53 -8.81 -40.49
C GLY A 53 9.76 -9.26 -39.25
N ARG A 54 10.28 -8.97 -38.10
CA ARG A 54 9.51 -8.96 -36.86
C ARG A 54 8.63 -7.73 -36.89
N ARG A 55 7.32 -7.94 -37.06
CA ARG A 55 6.31 -6.93 -36.74
C ARG A 55 6.61 -6.41 -35.34
N ARG A 56 7.01 -5.14 -35.23
CA ARG A 56 7.02 -4.43 -33.96
C ARG A 56 5.58 -4.44 -33.45
N VAL A 57 5.33 -5.22 -32.43
CA VAL A 57 4.16 -5.01 -31.57
C VAL A 57 4.35 -3.60 -31.01
N PRO A 58 3.37 -2.69 -31.14
CA PRO A 58 3.50 -1.37 -30.54
C PRO A 58 3.74 -1.60 -29.03
N ASN A 59 4.83 -1.05 -28.49
CA ASN A 59 4.97 -0.90 -27.06
C ASN A 59 3.72 -0.13 -26.62
N ALA A 60 2.76 -0.86 -26.02
CA ALA A 60 1.75 -0.21 -25.21
C ALA A 60 2.51 0.70 -24.26
N ASN A 61 2.23 2.00 -24.29
CA ASN A 61 2.73 2.95 -23.33
C ASN A 61 2.58 2.33 -21.94
N ILE A 62 3.68 1.85 -21.37
CA ILE A 62 3.79 1.64 -19.93
C ILE A 62 3.84 3.07 -19.41
N ALA A 63 2.66 3.69 -19.24
CA ALA A 63 2.55 4.84 -18.37
C ALA A 63 3.27 4.43 -17.09
N ASN A 64 4.21 5.25 -16.64
CA ASN A 64 4.91 5.05 -15.37
C ASN A 64 3.82 5.06 -14.29
N PHE A 65 3.25 3.91 -14.02
CA PHE A 65 2.26 3.69 -12.99
C PHE A 65 3.03 3.77 -11.67
N MET A 66 3.00 4.90 -11.01
CA MET A 66 3.60 5.03 -9.68
C MET A 66 2.50 4.75 -8.65
N THR A 67 2.67 3.65 -7.92
CA THR A 67 1.81 3.34 -6.77
C THR A 67 1.86 4.49 -5.76
N LYS A 68 0.69 4.98 -5.34
CA LYS A 68 0.56 6.04 -4.34
C LYS A 68 0.72 5.50 -2.92
N LEU A 69 1.33 6.29 -2.05
CA LEU A 69 1.34 6.05 -0.61
C LEU A 69 0.21 6.83 0.05
N SER A 70 -0.76 6.11 0.60
CA SER A 70 -1.72 6.64 1.57
C SER A 70 -1.30 6.25 2.98
N VAL A 71 -1.18 7.22 3.87
CA VAL A 71 -0.78 6.95 5.26
C VAL A 71 -2.01 6.85 6.14
N ASN A 72 -2.21 5.67 6.74
CA ASN A 72 -3.26 5.45 7.72
C ASN A 72 -2.82 5.98 9.10
N ILE A 73 -3.45 7.07 9.54
CA ILE A 73 -3.06 7.80 10.76
C ILE A 73 -3.80 7.34 12.03
N ASN A 74 -4.51 6.22 12.00
CA ASN A 74 -5.26 5.72 13.16
C ASN A 74 -4.37 5.56 14.40
N LYS A 75 -3.12 5.10 14.26
CA LYS A 75 -2.21 4.87 15.39
C LYS A 75 -1.76 6.19 16.05
N ILE A 76 -1.67 7.28 15.31
CA ILE A 76 -1.44 8.63 15.86
C ILE A 76 -2.61 9.00 16.78
N ALA A 77 -3.83 8.77 16.34
CA ALA A 77 -5.03 9.02 17.14
C ALA A 77 -5.13 8.10 18.39
N VAL A 78 -4.65 6.84 18.31
CA VAL A 78 -4.54 5.97 19.50
C VAL A 78 -3.63 6.60 20.54
N VAL A 79 -2.45 7.08 20.15
CA VAL A 79 -1.51 7.75 21.08
C VAL A 79 -2.16 9.00 21.67
N ARG A 80 -2.83 9.84 20.89
CA ARG A 80 -3.59 11.00 21.39
C ARG A 80 -4.61 10.60 22.45
N ASN A 81 -5.40 9.57 22.15
CA ASN A 81 -6.50 9.16 23.02
C ASN A 81 -6.03 8.56 24.34
N SER A 82 -4.80 8.04 24.41
CA SER A 82 -4.24 7.42 25.61
C SER A 82 -4.09 8.40 26.81
N ARG A 83 -4.08 9.73 26.56
CA ARG A 83 -3.92 10.76 27.61
C ARG A 83 -5.10 11.74 27.72
N GLY A 84 -6.11 11.62 26.86
CA GLY A 84 -7.30 12.49 26.89
C GLY A 84 -7.09 13.93 26.40
N GLY A 85 -5.88 14.30 25.98
CA GLY A 85 -5.56 15.61 25.38
C GLY A 85 -5.70 15.61 23.85
N ASN A 86 -5.02 16.56 23.17
CA ASN A 86 -4.95 16.64 21.69
C ASN A 86 -3.51 16.45 21.18
N LEU A 87 -2.65 15.73 21.91
CA LEU A 87 -1.29 15.43 21.48
C LEU A 87 -1.07 13.90 21.38
N PRO A 88 -0.49 13.44 20.26
CA PRO A 88 -0.17 14.20 19.04
C PRO A 88 -1.44 14.72 18.33
N ASP A 89 -1.37 15.92 17.74
CA ASP A 89 -2.48 16.50 16.97
C ASP A 89 -2.61 15.76 15.64
N VAL A 90 -3.78 15.15 15.43
CA VAL A 90 -4.06 14.30 14.26
C VAL A 90 -4.07 15.11 12.96
N VAL A 91 -4.64 16.32 12.99
CA VAL A 91 -4.71 17.22 11.84
C VAL A 91 -3.31 17.70 11.46
N ARG A 92 -2.53 18.13 12.44
CA ARG A 92 -1.16 18.55 12.22
C ARG A 92 -0.30 17.42 11.65
N ALA A 93 -0.44 16.21 12.19
CA ALA A 93 0.31 15.05 11.71
C ALA A 93 -0.06 14.71 10.26
N ALA A 94 -1.34 14.80 9.88
CA ALA A 94 -1.79 14.59 8.51
C ALA A 94 -1.17 15.60 7.53
N LEU A 95 -1.19 16.90 7.88
CA LEU A 95 -0.57 17.95 7.07
C LEU A 95 0.95 17.79 6.96
N ASP A 96 1.62 17.37 8.03
CA ASP A 96 3.06 17.08 7.98
C ASP A 96 3.34 15.86 7.07
N ILE A 97 2.51 14.81 7.11
CA ILE A 97 2.63 13.62 6.24
C ILE A 97 2.44 14.00 4.76
N GLU A 98 1.46 14.84 4.41
CA GLU A 98 1.31 15.38 3.06
C GLU A 98 2.56 16.15 2.63
N ARG A 99 3.06 17.05 3.49
CA ARG A 99 4.29 17.83 3.22
C ARG A 99 5.51 16.92 3.01
N PHE A 100 5.56 15.79 3.68
CA PHE A 100 6.62 14.78 3.52
C PHE A 100 6.45 13.94 2.26
N GLY A 101 5.37 14.15 1.49
CA GLY A 101 5.19 13.62 0.15
C GLY A 101 4.30 12.39 0.04
N ALA A 102 3.50 12.05 1.05
CA ALA A 102 2.41 11.09 0.89
C ALA A 102 1.36 11.64 -0.08
N GLU A 103 0.76 10.76 -0.88
CA GLU A 103 -0.27 11.12 -1.85
C GLU A 103 -1.69 10.90 -1.34
N GLY A 104 -1.85 10.37 -0.13
CA GLY A 104 -3.14 10.17 0.51
C GLY A 104 -3.06 10.07 2.02
N ILE A 105 -4.18 10.33 2.65
CA ILE A 105 -4.41 10.12 4.09
C ILE A 105 -5.60 9.18 4.23
N THR A 106 -5.42 8.13 5.02
CA THR A 106 -6.47 7.16 5.34
C THR A 106 -6.83 7.23 6.82
N VAL A 107 -8.12 7.17 7.11
CA VAL A 107 -8.65 7.14 8.48
C VAL A 107 -9.78 6.11 8.60
N HIS A 108 -9.90 5.49 9.78
CA HIS A 108 -10.98 4.56 10.09
C HIS A 108 -11.73 5.02 11.36
N PRO A 109 -12.73 5.89 11.23
CA PRO A 109 -13.53 6.35 12.37
C PRO A 109 -14.48 5.23 12.84
N ARG A 110 -14.16 4.57 13.94
CA ARG A 110 -15.04 3.58 14.55
C ARG A 110 -16.08 4.25 15.46
N PRO A 111 -17.29 3.68 15.63
CA PRO A 111 -18.34 4.25 16.47
C PRO A 111 -17.93 4.48 17.92
N ASP A 112 -17.03 3.66 18.46
CA ASP A 112 -16.50 3.77 19.82
C ASP A 112 -15.38 4.82 19.98
N ALA A 113 -14.98 5.47 18.90
CA ALA A 113 -13.93 6.51 18.84
C ALA A 113 -12.60 6.09 19.48
N ARG A 114 -12.26 4.77 19.46
CA ARG A 114 -11.01 4.25 20.08
C ARG A 114 -9.75 4.87 19.50
N HIS A 115 -9.80 5.41 18.27
CA HIS A 115 -8.74 6.16 17.63
C HIS A 115 -9.30 7.41 16.93
N ILE A 116 -9.56 7.40 15.63
CA ILE A 116 -10.15 8.51 14.88
C ILE A 116 -11.59 8.76 15.34
N ARG A 117 -11.90 10.01 15.63
CA ARG A 117 -13.25 10.50 15.97
C ARG A 117 -13.93 11.03 14.72
N TYR A 118 -15.25 11.07 14.69
CA TYR A 118 -16.01 11.66 13.57
C TYR A 118 -15.67 13.14 13.35
N GLU A 119 -15.33 13.86 14.42
CA GLU A 119 -14.88 15.25 14.32
C GLU A 119 -13.50 15.38 13.65
N ASP A 120 -12.58 14.45 13.91
CA ASP A 120 -11.29 14.42 13.23
C ASP A 120 -11.49 14.33 11.72
N VAL A 121 -12.42 13.47 11.27
CA VAL A 121 -12.74 13.29 9.85
C VAL A 121 -13.22 14.60 9.21
N ARG A 122 -14.13 15.33 9.89
CA ARG A 122 -14.61 16.65 9.42
C ARG A 122 -13.49 17.68 9.34
N ASN A 123 -12.62 17.70 10.35
CA ASN A 123 -11.50 18.63 10.40
C ASN A 123 -10.44 18.32 9.33
N LEU A 124 -10.12 17.06 9.12
CA LEU A 124 -9.19 16.61 8.07
C LEU A 124 -9.71 17.00 6.68
N LYS A 125 -10.99 16.77 6.38
CA LYS A 125 -11.58 17.15 5.08
C LYS A 125 -11.38 18.61 4.70
N ARG A 126 -11.36 19.51 5.68
CA ARG A 126 -11.25 20.97 5.47
C ARG A 126 -9.83 21.41 5.08
N VAL A 127 -8.83 20.58 5.37
CA VAL A 127 -7.40 20.98 5.29
C VAL A 127 -6.56 20.12 4.35
N LEU A 128 -6.96 18.87 4.10
CA LEU A 128 -6.21 17.96 3.23
C LEU A 128 -6.30 18.39 1.77
N ALA A 129 -5.16 18.35 1.09
CA ALA A 129 -5.01 18.64 -0.34
C ALA A 129 -4.81 17.37 -1.18
N THR A 130 -4.40 16.26 -0.57
CA THR A 130 -4.20 14.95 -1.22
C THR A 130 -5.46 14.09 -1.19
N GLU A 131 -5.36 12.84 -1.64
CA GLU A 131 -6.49 11.91 -1.58
C GLU A 131 -6.88 11.62 -0.13
N PHE A 132 -8.16 11.76 0.18
CA PHE A 132 -8.70 11.44 1.49
C PHE A 132 -9.56 10.18 1.41
N ASN A 133 -9.14 9.12 2.09
CA ASN A 133 -9.82 7.84 2.19
C ASN A 133 -10.41 7.63 3.59
N ILE A 134 -11.69 7.28 3.66
CA ILE A 134 -12.37 6.93 4.92
C ILE A 134 -12.73 5.45 4.87
N GLU A 135 -12.16 4.66 5.78
CA GLU A 135 -12.46 3.23 5.93
C GLU A 135 -13.56 3.02 6.96
N GLY A 136 -14.37 1.99 6.77
CA GLY A 136 -15.30 1.56 7.81
C GLY A 136 -16.39 0.60 7.34
N ASN A 137 -17.07 0.02 8.34
CA ASN A 137 -18.28 -0.76 8.12
C ASN A 137 -19.43 0.19 7.78
N PRO A 138 -20.16 -0.03 6.68
CA PRO A 138 -21.24 0.86 6.22
C PRO A 138 -22.52 0.76 7.06
N ILE A 139 -22.40 0.90 8.38
CA ILE A 139 -23.52 1.12 9.28
C ILE A 139 -24.10 2.54 9.04
N PRO A 140 -25.35 2.80 9.42
CA PRO A 140 -26.01 4.08 9.12
C PRO A 140 -25.20 5.31 9.51
N SER A 141 -24.65 5.37 10.73
CA SER A 141 -23.86 6.52 11.20
C SER A 141 -22.56 6.73 10.42
N PHE A 142 -21.93 5.67 9.91
CA PHE A 142 -20.76 5.76 9.04
C PHE A 142 -21.15 6.28 7.65
N VAL A 143 -22.24 5.73 7.08
CA VAL A 143 -22.73 6.17 5.78
C VAL A 143 -23.09 7.65 5.81
N ASP A 144 -23.78 8.10 6.86
CA ASP A 144 -24.15 9.50 7.03
C ASP A 144 -22.92 10.42 7.13
N LEU A 145 -21.88 10.00 7.89
CA LEU A 145 -20.61 10.73 7.98
C LEU A 145 -19.92 10.84 6.60
N VAL A 146 -19.85 9.74 5.85
CA VAL A 146 -19.19 9.72 4.53
C VAL A 146 -19.93 10.61 3.53
N LEU A 147 -21.27 10.57 3.52
CA LEU A 147 -22.12 11.42 2.67
C LEU A 147 -22.05 12.92 3.05
N GLU A 148 -21.86 13.23 4.35
CA GLU A 148 -21.62 14.59 4.84
C GLU A 148 -20.26 15.13 4.40
N VAL A 149 -19.19 14.30 4.56
CA VAL A 149 -17.80 14.71 4.36
C VAL A 149 -17.41 14.71 2.88
N VAL A 150 -17.98 13.81 2.10
CA VAL A 150 -17.67 13.60 0.67
C VAL A 150 -16.15 13.45 0.45
N PRO A 151 -15.52 12.36 0.95
CA PRO A 151 -14.09 12.12 0.75
C PRO A 151 -13.78 11.80 -0.73
N THR A 152 -12.50 11.73 -1.07
CA THR A 152 -12.09 11.26 -2.40
C THR A 152 -12.45 9.80 -2.60
N GLN A 153 -12.28 9.00 -1.55
CA GLN A 153 -12.55 7.56 -1.55
C GLN A 153 -13.16 7.13 -0.23
N VAL A 154 -14.00 6.11 -0.29
CA VAL A 154 -14.43 5.33 0.87
C VAL A 154 -13.99 3.88 0.65
N THR A 155 -13.41 3.25 1.68
CA THR A 155 -13.11 1.81 1.67
C THR A 155 -14.07 1.09 2.61
N LEU A 156 -14.91 0.22 2.04
CA LEU A 156 -15.89 -0.56 2.80
C LEU A 156 -15.23 -1.77 3.45
N VAL A 157 -15.28 -1.86 4.78
CA VAL A 157 -14.65 -2.92 5.59
C VAL A 157 -15.73 -3.64 6.40
N PRO A 158 -15.74 -5.00 6.47
CA PRO A 158 -16.81 -5.76 7.13
C PRO A 158 -16.65 -5.87 8.64
N ASP A 159 -15.92 -4.95 9.28
CA ASP A 159 -15.59 -5.05 10.71
C ASP A 159 -16.83 -5.16 11.60
N ALA A 160 -16.89 -6.19 12.41
CA ALA A 160 -17.84 -6.24 13.51
C ALA A 160 -17.57 -5.11 14.52
N HIS A 161 -18.59 -4.69 15.25
CA HIS A 161 -18.50 -3.59 16.21
C HIS A 161 -17.43 -3.82 17.30
N ASP A 162 -17.21 -5.08 17.69
CA ASP A 162 -16.28 -5.52 18.71
C ASP A 162 -14.90 -5.96 18.16
N ALA A 163 -14.72 -6.00 16.84
CA ALA A 163 -13.43 -6.37 16.25
C ALA A 163 -12.32 -5.39 16.65
N ILE A 164 -11.19 -5.90 17.14
CA ILE A 164 -10.04 -5.08 17.56
C ILE A 164 -9.39 -4.39 16.36
N THR A 165 -9.27 -5.11 15.24
CA THR A 165 -8.78 -4.65 13.94
C THR A 165 -9.50 -5.39 12.84
N SER A 166 -9.40 -4.91 11.60
CA SER A 166 -9.92 -5.63 10.44
C SER A 166 -9.20 -6.97 10.32
N ASN A 167 -9.94 -8.06 10.22
CA ASN A 167 -9.40 -9.43 10.23
C ASN A 167 -9.95 -10.33 9.13
N ALA A 168 -10.80 -9.79 8.24
CA ALA A 168 -11.36 -10.47 7.08
C ALA A 168 -11.85 -9.46 6.05
N GLY A 169 -11.85 -9.85 4.77
CA GLY A 169 -12.48 -9.11 3.69
C GLY A 169 -14.00 -9.37 3.61
N TRP A 170 -14.69 -8.61 2.77
CA TRP A 170 -16.09 -8.85 2.47
C TRP A 170 -16.30 -10.16 1.71
N ASP A 171 -17.26 -10.96 2.14
CA ASP A 171 -17.92 -11.91 1.24
C ASP A 171 -18.86 -11.11 0.31
N THR A 172 -18.31 -10.73 -0.85
CA THR A 172 -18.98 -9.88 -1.84
C THR A 172 -20.12 -10.60 -2.56
N LEU A 173 -20.12 -11.91 -2.55
CA LEU A 173 -21.18 -12.74 -3.15
C LEU A 173 -22.39 -12.80 -2.23
N ALA A 174 -22.17 -13.12 -0.95
CA ALA A 174 -23.24 -13.21 0.05
C ALA A 174 -23.86 -11.84 0.35
N ASN A 175 -23.05 -10.75 0.31
CA ASN A 175 -23.49 -9.39 0.63
C ASN A 175 -23.76 -8.51 -0.60
N ARG A 176 -23.92 -9.10 -1.78
CA ARG A 176 -24.03 -8.37 -3.04
C ARG A 176 -25.09 -7.28 -3.04
N GLY A 177 -26.31 -7.58 -2.60
CA GLY A 177 -27.41 -6.61 -2.58
C GLY A 177 -27.11 -5.39 -1.71
N PHE A 178 -26.63 -5.63 -0.49
CA PHE A 178 -26.26 -4.59 0.46
C PHE A 178 -25.11 -3.71 -0.07
N LEU A 179 -24.03 -4.32 -0.55
CA LEU A 179 -22.88 -3.57 -1.08
C LEU A 179 -23.26 -2.76 -2.32
N THR A 180 -24.14 -3.28 -3.20
CA THR A 180 -24.63 -2.55 -4.38
C THR A 180 -25.41 -1.30 -3.98
N GLU A 181 -26.31 -1.41 -2.99
CA GLU A 181 -27.10 -0.27 -2.49
C GLU A 181 -26.21 0.83 -1.91
N VAL A 182 -25.28 0.43 -1.03
CA VAL A 182 -24.37 1.38 -0.37
C VAL A 182 -23.43 2.05 -1.38
N THR A 183 -22.89 1.29 -2.31
CA THR A 183 -22.02 1.80 -3.38
C THR A 183 -22.74 2.84 -4.23
N ALA A 184 -23.98 2.56 -4.64
CA ALA A 184 -24.80 3.50 -5.43
C ALA A 184 -24.99 4.83 -4.69
N ARG A 185 -25.27 4.81 -3.39
CA ARG A 185 -25.44 6.02 -2.57
C ARG A 185 -24.19 6.89 -2.53
N PHE A 186 -23.00 6.28 -2.47
CA PHE A 186 -21.73 7.01 -2.50
C PHE A 186 -21.42 7.57 -3.88
N HIS A 187 -21.73 6.82 -4.95
CA HIS A 187 -21.59 7.29 -6.33
C HIS A 187 -22.47 8.51 -6.64
N GLU A 188 -23.67 8.60 -6.08
CA GLU A 188 -24.53 9.80 -6.21
C GLU A 188 -23.84 11.10 -5.73
N LYS A 189 -22.84 10.98 -4.85
CA LYS A 189 -22.00 12.08 -4.36
C LYS A 189 -20.64 12.18 -5.06
N GLY A 190 -20.39 11.34 -6.07
CA GLY A 190 -19.09 11.29 -6.76
C GLY A 190 -17.94 10.73 -5.91
N ILE A 191 -18.26 9.95 -4.88
CA ILE A 191 -17.26 9.31 -4.02
C ILE A 191 -16.81 8.00 -4.66
N ARG A 192 -15.51 7.80 -4.84
CA ARG A 192 -14.93 6.53 -5.30
C ARG A 192 -15.08 5.46 -4.21
N VAL A 193 -15.55 4.28 -4.58
CA VAL A 193 -15.79 3.17 -3.66
C VAL A 193 -14.75 2.08 -3.84
N SER A 194 -14.02 1.77 -2.78
CA SER A 194 -13.15 0.60 -2.66
C SER A 194 -13.78 -0.42 -1.72
N VAL A 195 -13.67 -1.71 -2.05
CA VAL A 195 -14.18 -2.80 -1.21
C VAL A 195 -13.00 -3.61 -0.69
N PHE A 196 -12.90 -3.73 0.64
CA PHE A 196 -11.86 -4.52 1.32
C PHE A 196 -12.17 -6.01 1.17
N VAL A 197 -11.26 -6.78 0.58
CA VAL A 197 -11.47 -8.19 0.25
C VAL A 197 -10.24 -9.03 0.60
N ASP A 198 -10.47 -10.29 0.91
CA ASP A 198 -9.41 -11.29 0.93
C ASP A 198 -8.87 -11.52 -0.50
N PRO A 199 -7.64 -12.04 -0.66
CA PRO A 199 -7.03 -12.24 -1.98
C PRO A 199 -7.64 -13.45 -2.72
N ASP A 200 -8.94 -13.37 -2.99
CA ASP A 200 -9.73 -14.36 -3.72
C ASP A 200 -10.30 -13.73 -5.00
N PRO A 201 -9.98 -14.25 -6.20
CA PRO A 201 -10.54 -13.77 -7.45
C PRO A 201 -12.07 -13.73 -7.52
N ALA A 202 -12.77 -14.64 -6.81
CA ALA A 202 -14.23 -14.64 -6.76
C ALA A 202 -14.77 -13.43 -5.97
N MET A 203 -14.11 -13.06 -4.86
CA MET A 203 -14.46 -11.88 -4.08
C MET A 203 -14.20 -10.59 -4.86
N VAL A 204 -13.12 -10.55 -5.62
CA VAL A 204 -12.80 -9.42 -6.53
C VAL A 204 -13.85 -9.26 -7.62
N ALA A 205 -14.24 -10.36 -8.29
CA ALA A 205 -15.31 -10.33 -9.29
C ALA A 205 -16.66 -9.91 -8.69
N GLY A 206 -16.96 -10.37 -7.47
CA GLY A 206 -18.14 -9.98 -6.71
C GLY A 206 -18.14 -8.48 -6.38
N ALA A 207 -17.00 -7.89 -6.00
CA ALA A 207 -16.87 -6.45 -5.75
C ALA A 207 -17.20 -5.63 -7.01
N LYS A 208 -16.72 -6.06 -8.19
CA LYS A 208 -17.11 -5.44 -9.46
C LYS A 208 -18.61 -5.50 -9.70
N ALA A 209 -19.22 -6.65 -9.42
CA ALA A 209 -20.67 -6.83 -9.58
C ALA A 209 -21.49 -6.00 -8.59
N CYS A 210 -20.90 -5.53 -7.48
CA CYS A 210 -21.49 -4.58 -6.53
C CYS A 210 -21.30 -3.12 -6.98
N GLY A 211 -20.62 -2.86 -8.09
CA GLY A 211 -20.36 -1.51 -8.60
C GLY A 211 -19.10 -0.85 -8.04
N ALA A 212 -18.24 -1.56 -7.32
CA ALA A 212 -16.99 -1.00 -6.81
C ALA A 212 -16.10 -0.43 -7.92
N ASP A 213 -15.37 0.64 -7.63
CA ASP A 213 -14.35 1.24 -8.50
C ASP A 213 -12.99 0.59 -8.27
N ARG A 214 -12.72 0.20 -7.02
CA ARG A 214 -11.47 -0.42 -6.57
C ARG A 214 -11.76 -1.60 -5.63
N VAL A 215 -10.77 -2.44 -5.49
CA VAL A 215 -10.67 -3.37 -4.35
C VAL A 215 -9.41 -3.05 -3.56
N GLU A 216 -9.46 -3.30 -2.26
CA GLU A 216 -8.29 -3.27 -1.40
C GLU A 216 -8.04 -4.67 -0.85
N LEU A 217 -6.85 -5.23 -1.19
CA LEU A 217 -6.48 -6.56 -0.75
C LEU A 217 -5.97 -6.53 0.69
N TYR A 218 -6.54 -7.39 1.53
CA TYR A 218 -6.08 -7.61 2.91
C TYR A 218 -4.76 -8.36 2.93
N THR A 219 -3.69 -7.75 3.42
CA THR A 219 -2.31 -8.25 3.23
C THR A 219 -1.67 -8.87 4.47
N GLU A 220 -2.42 -9.17 5.54
CA GLU A 220 -1.88 -9.78 6.77
C GLU A 220 -1.24 -11.14 6.48
N ALA A 221 -1.93 -12.03 5.78
CA ALA A 221 -1.41 -13.35 5.44
C ALA A 221 -0.12 -13.26 4.60
N TYR A 222 -0.07 -12.32 3.63
CA TYR A 222 1.15 -12.05 2.88
C TYR A 222 2.30 -11.65 3.80
N ALA A 223 2.09 -10.68 4.68
CA ALA A 223 3.12 -10.18 5.58
C ALA A 223 3.63 -11.25 6.54
N ARG A 224 2.72 -12.08 7.07
CA ARG A 224 3.03 -13.17 7.98
C ARG A 224 3.85 -14.29 7.31
N GLU A 225 3.50 -14.63 6.07
CA GLU A 225 4.12 -15.73 5.33
C GLU A 225 5.35 -15.32 4.52
N TYR A 226 5.51 -14.02 4.27
CA TYR A 226 6.61 -13.46 3.47
C TYR A 226 8.01 -13.94 3.91
N PRO A 227 8.37 -13.99 5.21
CA PRO A 227 9.69 -14.45 5.64
C PRO A 227 9.96 -15.92 5.34
N ALA A 228 8.91 -16.75 5.23
CA ALA A 228 9.03 -18.17 4.91
C ALA A 228 9.15 -18.44 3.41
N GLY A 229 8.63 -17.54 2.55
CA GLY A 229 8.69 -17.70 1.11
C GLY A 229 7.90 -16.64 0.35
N ALA A 230 8.54 -15.58 -0.07
CA ALA A 230 7.92 -14.40 -0.68
C ALA A 230 7.05 -14.72 -1.92
N GLU A 231 7.50 -15.59 -2.82
CA GLU A 231 6.75 -15.97 -4.03
C GLU A 231 5.47 -16.75 -3.68
N ALA A 232 5.57 -17.68 -2.73
CA ALA A 232 4.40 -18.47 -2.29
C ALA A 232 3.38 -17.59 -1.58
N ALA A 233 3.84 -16.69 -0.69
CA ALA A 233 3.00 -15.74 0.02
C ALA A 233 2.28 -14.78 -0.93
N LEU A 234 2.90 -14.40 -2.05
CA LEU A 234 2.33 -13.47 -3.02
C LEU A 234 1.34 -14.13 -3.98
N ALA A 235 1.44 -15.43 -4.23
CA ALA A 235 0.68 -16.11 -5.30
C ALA A 235 -0.83 -15.85 -5.27
N PRO A 236 -1.56 -15.92 -4.14
CA PRO A 236 -2.98 -15.60 -4.11
C PRO A 236 -3.26 -14.12 -4.41
N TYR A 237 -2.37 -13.21 -3.98
CA TYR A 237 -2.48 -11.77 -4.24
C TYR A 237 -2.31 -11.43 -5.72
N LEU A 238 -1.37 -12.10 -6.38
CA LEU A 238 -1.18 -11.94 -7.82
C LEU A 238 -2.42 -12.40 -8.58
N ALA A 239 -3.00 -13.54 -8.23
CA ALA A 239 -4.22 -14.05 -8.86
C ALA A 239 -5.41 -13.08 -8.67
N ALA A 240 -5.61 -12.56 -7.47
CA ALA A 240 -6.65 -11.56 -7.17
C ALA A 240 -6.40 -10.23 -7.91
N ALA A 241 -5.15 -9.79 -7.98
CA ALA A 241 -4.76 -8.57 -8.69
C ALA A 241 -4.95 -8.67 -10.22
N GLU A 242 -4.64 -9.83 -10.81
CA GLU A 242 -4.92 -10.12 -12.22
C GLU A 242 -6.42 -10.10 -12.50
N GLU A 243 -7.24 -10.65 -11.61
CA GLU A 243 -8.68 -10.58 -11.71
C GLU A 243 -9.18 -9.14 -11.61
N ALA A 244 -8.69 -8.32 -10.68
CA ALA A 244 -9.04 -6.91 -10.57
C ALA A 244 -8.74 -6.17 -11.89
N ARG A 245 -7.57 -6.40 -12.47
CA ARG A 245 -7.17 -5.85 -13.76
C ARG A 245 -8.08 -6.30 -14.89
N ARG A 246 -8.46 -7.59 -14.93
CA ARG A 246 -9.37 -8.16 -15.93
C ARG A 246 -10.77 -7.54 -15.85
N GLN A 247 -11.23 -7.22 -14.66
CA GLN A 247 -12.53 -6.58 -14.39
C GLN A 247 -12.50 -5.05 -14.60
N GLY A 248 -11.32 -4.46 -14.86
CA GLY A 248 -11.15 -3.01 -14.94
C GLY A 248 -11.40 -2.30 -13.61
N LEU A 249 -11.07 -2.98 -12.50
CA LEU A 249 -11.04 -2.39 -11.17
C LEU A 249 -9.66 -1.79 -10.90
N GLY A 250 -9.62 -0.66 -10.17
CA GLY A 250 -8.41 -0.20 -9.54
C GLY A 250 -8.02 -1.14 -8.38
N LEU A 251 -6.72 -1.16 -8.06
CA LEU A 251 -6.17 -2.05 -7.05
C LEU A 251 -5.49 -1.26 -5.94
N ASN A 252 -6.00 -1.41 -4.72
CA ASN A 252 -5.34 -0.99 -3.50
C ASN A 252 -4.86 -2.22 -2.72
N ALA A 253 -3.85 -2.02 -1.87
CA ALA A 253 -3.40 -3.01 -0.91
C ALA A 253 -2.99 -2.32 0.39
N GLY A 254 -3.18 -2.99 1.52
CA GLY A 254 -2.87 -2.34 2.78
C GLY A 254 -2.88 -3.28 3.96
N HIS A 255 -2.84 -2.69 5.15
CA HIS A 255 -2.86 -3.23 6.50
C HIS A 255 -1.47 -3.58 7.05
N ASP A 256 -0.76 -4.61 6.54
CA ASP A 256 0.49 -5.13 7.14
C ASP A 256 1.72 -5.01 6.23
N LEU A 257 1.61 -4.26 5.13
CA LEU A 257 2.76 -3.93 4.30
C LEU A 257 3.76 -3.08 5.10
N ASN A 258 5.07 -3.38 4.91
CA ASN A 258 6.15 -2.75 5.65
C ASN A 258 7.42 -2.62 4.78
N LEU A 259 8.51 -2.05 5.31
CA LEU A 259 9.75 -1.82 4.57
C LEU A 259 10.44 -3.10 4.07
N GLU A 260 10.12 -4.27 4.63
CA GLU A 260 10.74 -5.54 4.21
C GLU A 260 10.00 -6.17 3.02
N ASN A 261 8.66 -6.03 2.96
CA ASN A 261 7.82 -6.78 2.02
C ASN A 261 7.20 -5.92 0.90
N LEU A 262 7.13 -4.59 1.07
CA LEU A 262 6.43 -3.66 0.18
C LEU A 262 7.03 -3.64 -1.24
N ARG A 263 8.35 -3.50 -1.36
CA ARG A 263 9.03 -3.46 -2.69
C ARG A 263 8.75 -4.72 -3.49
N PHE A 264 8.82 -5.88 -2.85
CA PHE A 264 8.55 -7.14 -3.52
C PHE A 264 7.10 -7.17 -4.04
N PHE A 265 6.11 -6.79 -3.20
CA PHE A 265 4.70 -6.74 -3.58
C PHE A 265 4.48 -5.87 -4.84
N VAL A 266 4.90 -4.60 -4.80
CA VAL A 266 4.66 -3.66 -5.91
C VAL A 266 5.48 -3.98 -7.15
N SER A 267 6.66 -4.58 -7.02
CA SER A 267 7.45 -5.01 -8.17
C SER A 267 6.81 -6.16 -8.95
N ARG A 268 6.04 -7.00 -8.29
CA ARG A 268 5.32 -8.14 -8.88
C ARG A 268 3.92 -7.77 -9.33
N ILE A 269 3.32 -6.75 -8.73
CA ILE A 269 1.99 -6.22 -9.07
C ILE A 269 2.12 -4.71 -9.38
N PRO A 270 2.80 -4.34 -10.49
CA PRO A 270 3.15 -2.95 -10.78
C PRO A 270 1.95 -2.06 -11.19
N TRP A 271 0.76 -2.62 -11.25
CA TRP A 271 -0.49 -1.88 -11.48
C TRP A 271 -1.27 -1.62 -10.20
N THR A 272 -0.65 -1.78 -9.03
CA THR A 272 -1.21 -1.34 -7.75
C THR A 272 -1.35 0.17 -7.75
N ASP A 273 -2.58 0.69 -7.63
CA ASP A 273 -2.85 2.13 -7.63
C ASP A 273 -2.36 2.80 -6.35
N GLU A 274 -2.63 2.16 -5.20
CA GLU A 274 -2.38 2.74 -3.89
C GLU A 274 -2.05 1.67 -2.85
N VAL A 275 -1.18 2.02 -1.91
CA VAL A 275 -0.99 1.24 -0.67
C VAL A 275 -1.39 2.09 0.52
N SER A 276 -2.23 1.53 1.42
CA SER A 276 -2.66 2.16 2.67
C SER A 276 -1.92 1.54 3.84
N ILE A 277 -0.93 2.26 4.40
CA ILE A 277 -0.03 1.72 5.43
C ILE A 277 -0.16 2.53 6.72
N GLY A 278 -0.46 1.82 7.83
CA GLY A 278 -0.66 2.45 9.13
C GLY A 278 0.31 1.94 10.19
N HIS A 279 0.04 0.76 10.75
CA HIS A 279 0.74 0.27 11.94
C HIS A 279 2.26 0.22 11.75
N ALA A 280 2.73 -0.44 10.70
CA ALA A 280 4.15 -0.59 10.43
C ALA A 280 4.85 0.78 10.24
N LEU A 281 4.27 1.66 9.43
CA LEU A 281 4.82 3.00 9.18
C LEU A 281 4.94 3.83 10.47
N ILE A 282 3.92 3.79 11.34
CA ILE A 282 3.97 4.56 12.60
C ILE A 282 4.96 3.93 13.59
N CYS A 283 5.11 2.60 13.62
CA CYS A 283 6.14 1.94 14.42
C CYS A 283 7.55 2.35 13.95
N ASP A 284 7.81 2.34 12.64
CA ASP A 284 9.08 2.79 12.07
C ASP A 284 9.36 4.27 12.37
N ALA A 285 8.31 5.11 12.36
CA ALA A 285 8.43 6.53 12.65
C ALA A 285 8.88 6.84 14.09
N LEU A 286 8.67 5.93 15.04
CA LEU A 286 9.19 6.06 16.41
C LEU A 286 10.73 5.98 16.45
N TYR A 287 11.36 5.33 15.49
CA TYR A 287 12.81 5.15 15.40
C TYR A 287 13.47 6.09 14.39
N TYR A 288 12.83 6.35 13.26
CA TYR A 288 13.42 7.11 12.14
C TYR A 288 12.90 8.54 12.05
N GLY A 289 11.85 8.89 12.80
CA GLY A 289 11.10 10.14 12.63
C GLY A 289 10.15 10.06 11.42
N LEU A 290 9.03 10.78 11.51
CA LEU A 290 7.91 10.66 10.57
C LEU A 290 8.29 11.01 9.12
N GLU A 291 9.05 12.12 8.92
CA GLU A 291 9.50 12.55 7.59
C GLU A 291 10.39 11.49 6.91
N ASN A 292 11.43 11.03 7.61
CA ASN A 292 12.31 10.00 7.07
C ASN A 292 11.55 8.71 6.73
N THR A 293 10.60 8.34 7.58
CA THR A 293 9.80 7.13 7.37
C THR A 293 8.94 7.24 6.12
N VAL A 294 8.22 8.35 5.93
CA VAL A 294 7.45 8.58 4.70
C VAL A 294 8.36 8.47 3.46
N GLN A 295 9.56 9.06 3.51
CA GLN A 295 10.52 8.96 2.40
C GLN A 295 11.07 7.55 2.19
N LEU A 296 11.25 6.75 3.25
CA LEU A 296 11.64 5.34 3.15
C LEU A 296 10.55 4.53 2.43
N TYR A 297 9.29 4.63 2.85
CA TYR A 297 8.18 3.94 2.21
C TYR A 297 8.00 4.36 0.74
N LYS A 298 8.09 5.65 0.44
CA LYS A 298 8.05 6.14 -0.94
C LYS A 298 9.18 5.60 -1.82
N ARG A 299 10.31 5.29 -1.25
CA ARG A 299 11.44 4.66 -1.96
C ARG A 299 11.16 3.21 -2.33
N GLU A 300 10.41 2.50 -1.48
CA GLU A 300 10.02 1.11 -1.76
C GLU A 300 8.95 0.99 -2.86
N LEU A 301 8.27 2.08 -3.21
CA LEU A 301 7.26 2.17 -4.28
C LEU A 301 7.83 2.54 -5.67
N ARG A 302 9.17 2.70 -5.76
CA ARG A 302 9.86 3.14 -7.00
C ARG A 302 10.62 2.04 -7.69
#